data_b8d13098e829aeff36ce474d15434e7b
#
_entry.id   b8d13098e829aeff36ce474d15434e7b
#
_cell.length_a   1.000
_cell.length_b   1.000
_cell.length_c   1.000
_cell.angle_alpha   90.00
_cell.angle_beta   90.00
_cell.angle_gamma   90.00
#
_symmetry.space_group_name_H-M   'P 1'
#
loop_
_entity.id
_entity.type
_entity.pdbx_description
1 polymer ?
#
loop_
_entity_poly.entity_id
_entity_poly.type
_entity_poly.pdbx_seq_one_letter_code
_entity_poly.pdbx_strand_id
1 'polypeptide(L)'
;MLLLPALVLALAVTAGAPSAQADRPVPFKAGEVLTYDVSWTTFLTAGSMTMSVKERQVGAGGARYYLVAEGAPSSTLRKLYALYYKAESMLDTRTLRPTVSTMYSDENGRKRHKISTFRGNGRVDYEVRTASVSKSTVTVDPTAQDALSVIYVLRALPLAPGQRPFVVPVVDSGKSYSMRVTVAGRESVKTGIGTLPAVKLTLAVTNVNDRAAGTDTLTLWMSDDARRLPLKVQAGLAVGSVQLTLARVTG
;
A
#
# COMPACT_ATOMS: atom_id res chain seq x y z
N MET A 1 56.82 -16.13 56.35
CA MET A 1 56.11 -14.91 55.91
C MET A 1 56.01 -15.02 54.39
N LEU A 2 54.97 -15.65 53.87
CA LEU A 2 54.72 -15.85 52.42
C LEU A 2 53.62 -14.89 51.98
N LEU A 3 53.94 -13.98 51.05
CA LEU A 3 53.03 -13.07 50.38
C LEU A 3 52.44 -13.79 49.11
N LEU A 4 51.14 -14.03 49.10
CA LEU A 4 50.40 -14.41 47.86
C LEU A 4 49.97 -13.15 47.08
N PRO A 5 50.17 -13.06 45.77
CA PRO A 5 49.57 -12.05 44.96
C PRO A 5 48.15 -12.46 44.57
N ALA A 6 47.16 -11.58 44.82
CA ALA A 6 45.78 -11.76 44.37
C ALA A 6 45.69 -11.43 42.88
N LEU A 7 45.27 -12.41 42.08
CA LEU A 7 44.98 -12.29 40.66
C LEU A 7 43.56 -11.71 40.48
N VAL A 8 43.41 -10.46 40.11
CA VAL A 8 42.12 -9.85 39.77
C VAL A 8 41.79 -10.19 38.31
N LEU A 9 40.84 -11.12 38.12
CA LEU A 9 40.31 -11.47 36.82
C LEU A 9 39.26 -10.44 36.41
N ALA A 10 39.60 -9.50 35.51
CA ALA A 10 38.65 -8.54 34.92
C ALA A 10 37.79 -9.24 33.86
N LEU A 11 36.53 -9.51 34.19
CA LEU A 11 35.53 -9.94 33.18
C LEU A 11 35.20 -8.72 32.28
N ALA A 12 35.69 -8.76 31.05
CA ALA A 12 35.24 -7.83 30.00
C ALA A 12 33.87 -8.23 29.53
N VAL A 13 32.83 -7.53 29.97
CA VAL A 13 31.46 -7.66 29.40
C VAL A 13 31.49 -7.00 28.04
N THR A 14 31.61 -7.78 26.98
CA THR A 14 31.38 -7.32 25.61
C THR A 14 29.89 -7.07 25.45
N ALA A 15 29.46 -5.81 25.55
CA ALA A 15 28.12 -5.39 25.15
C ALA A 15 27.99 -5.68 23.66
N GLY A 16 27.27 -6.75 23.31
CA GLY A 16 26.92 -7.08 21.94
C GLY A 16 26.14 -5.92 21.36
N ALA A 17 26.65 -5.32 20.27
CA ALA A 17 25.89 -4.33 19.51
C ALA A 17 24.52 -4.92 19.14
N PRO A 18 23.42 -4.15 19.27
CA PRO A 18 22.10 -4.64 18.89
C PRO A 18 22.16 -5.07 17.43
N SER A 19 21.91 -6.34 17.15
CA SER A 19 21.86 -6.85 15.78
C SER A 19 20.76 -6.10 15.06
N ALA A 20 21.11 -5.35 14.01
CA ALA A 20 20.13 -4.69 13.15
C ALA A 20 19.19 -5.77 12.60
N GLN A 21 17.95 -5.73 13.04
CA GLN A 21 16.95 -6.71 12.59
C GLN A 21 16.78 -6.60 11.07
N ALA A 22 16.94 -7.71 10.36
CA ALA A 22 16.92 -7.76 8.91
C ALA A 22 15.55 -7.32 8.34
N ASP A 23 15.59 -6.74 7.14
CA ASP A 23 14.38 -6.40 6.39
C ASP A 23 13.56 -7.67 6.09
N ARG A 24 12.25 -7.52 6.03
CA ARG A 24 11.38 -8.61 5.61
C ARG A 24 11.56 -8.86 4.10
N PRO A 25 11.71 -10.11 3.64
CA PRO A 25 11.74 -10.43 2.22
C PRO A 25 10.44 -9.99 1.53
N VAL A 26 10.58 -9.25 0.42
CA VAL A 26 9.46 -8.73 -0.38
C VAL A 26 9.72 -8.93 -1.88
N PRO A 27 8.68 -9.08 -2.71
CA PRO A 27 8.81 -9.28 -4.15
C PRO A 27 9.00 -7.98 -4.96
N PHE A 28 9.37 -6.89 -4.33
CA PHE A 28 9.59 -5.59 -4.95
C PHE A 28 10.88 -4.95 -4.44
N LYS A 29 11.41 -4.02 -5.19
CA LYS A 29 12.66 -3.32 -4.86
C LYS A 29 12.57 -1.83 -5.18
N ALA A 30 13.46 -1.05 -4.61
CA ALA A 30 13.65 0.35 -4.98
C ALA A 30 13.96 0.48 -6.48
N GLY A 31 13.36 1.45 -7.14
CA GLY A 31 13.41 1.67 -8.57
C GLY A 31 12.29 0.99 -9.37
N GLU A 32 11.53 0.06 -8.79
CA GLU A 32 10.40 -0.56 -9.48
C GLU A 32 9.33 0.49 -9.83
N VAL A 33 8.89 0.51 -11.10
CA VAL A 33 7.78 1.33 -11.59
C VAL A 33 6.81 0.46 -12.39
N LEU A 34 5.55 0.46 -11.97
CA LEU A 34 4.43 -0.20 -12.61
C LEU A 34 3.55 0.87 -13.25
N THR A 35 3.34 0.80 -14.57
CA THR A 35 2.47 1.74 -15.31
C THR A 35 1.19 1.02 -15.68
N TYR A 36 0.05 1.68 -15.47
CA TYR A 36 -1.29 1.15 -15.73
C TYR A 36 -2.05 2.01 -16.72
N ASP A 37 -2.77 1.38 -17.62
CA ASP A 37 -3.85 2.00 -18.33
C ASP A 37 -5.09 2.00 -17.44
N VAL A 38 -5.75 3.15 -17.34
CA VAL A 38 -6.99 3.33 -16.59
C VAL A 38 -8.15 3.41 -17.59
N SER A 39 -9.15 2.57 -17.43
CA SER A 39 -10.38 2.62 -18.22
C SER A 39 -11.60 2.79 -17.33
N TRP A 40 -12.59 3.53 -17.83
CA TRP A 40 -13.91 3.63 -17.24
C TRP A 40 -14.89 2.89 -18.13
N THR A 41 -15.69 1.99 -17.56
CA THR A 41 -16.40 0.96 -18.32
C THR A 41 -15.43 0.15 -19.19
N THR A 42 -15.87 -0.81 -19.96
CA THR A 42 -14.97 -1.74 -20.67
C THR A 42 -14.25 -1.09 -21.87
N PHE A 43 -14.60 0.14 -22.28
CA PHE A 43 -14.23 0.67 -23.60
C PHE A 43 -13.59 2.07 -23.60
N LEU A 44 -13.67 2.83 -22.54
CA LEU A 44 -13.18 4.21 -22.52
C LEU A 44 -11.83 4.29 -21.80
N THR A 45 -10.75 4.62 -22.53
CA THR A 45 -9.47 4.96 -21.91
C THR A 45 -9.61 6.27 -21.13
N ALA A 46 -9.61 6.16 -19.81
CA ALA A 46 -9.82 7.28 -18.90
C ALA A 46 -8.53 8.01 -18.58
N GLY A 47 -7.40 7.33 -18.57
CA GLY A 47 -6.12 7.92 -18.20
C GLY A 47 -5.02 6.89 -17.99
N SER A 48 -4.02 7.29 -17.24
CA SER A 48 -2.91 6.43 -16.81
C SER A 48 -2.61 6.61 -15.33
N MET A 49 -2.02 5.59 -14.73
CA MET A 49 -1.56 5.61 -13.35
C MET A 49 -0.20 4.92 -13.27
N THR A 50 0.68 5.41 -12.41
CA THR A 50 1.92 4.73 -12.04
C THR A 50 1.91 4.36 -10.56
N MET A 51 2.47 3.21 -10.23
CA MET A 51 2.83 2.83 -8.86
C MET A 51 4.33 2.55 -8.83
N SER A 52 5.03 3.09 -7.84
CA SER A 52 6.50 2.95 -7.79
C SER A 52 7.01 2.80 -6.36
N VAL A 53 8.10 2.04 -6.24
CA VAL A 53 8.98 2.06 -5.07
C VAL A 53 10.11 3.01 -5.39
N LYS A 54 10.00 4.27 -5.00
CA LYS A 54 10.98 5.32 -5.37
C LYS A 54 12.37 5.02 -4.82
N GLU A 55 12.43 4.71 -3.54
CA GLU A 55 13.69 4.45 -2.84
C GLU A 55 13.46 3.68 -1.53
N ARG A 56 14.55 3.17 -0.97
CA ARG A 56 14.63 2.65 0.39
C ARG A 56 15.41 3.66 1.24
N GLN A 57 14.70 4.41 2.06
CA GLN A 57 15.30 5.40 2.97
C GLN A 57 15.74 4.73 4.26
N VAL A 58 16.92 5.09 4.76
CA VAL A 58 17.47 4.63 6.04
C VAL A 58 17.58 5.82 6.98
N GLY A 59 17.01 5.71 8.17
CA GLY A 59 17.04 6.76 9.19
C GLY A 59 17.14 6.18 10.60
N ALA A 60 17.16 7.04 11.62
CA ALA A 60 17.26 6.65 13.02
C ALA A 60 16.16 5.68 13.49
N GLY A 61 14.98 5.69 12.84
CA GLY A 61 13.87 4.78 13.13
C GLY A 61 13.84 3.50 12.30
N GLY A 62 14.93 3.16 11.60
CA GLY A 62 15.01 2.01 10.69
C GLY A 62 14.86 2.38 9.22
N ALA A 63 14.72 1.36 8.36
CA ALA A 63 14.56 1.56 6.93
C ALA A 63 13.08 1.57 6.52
N ARG A 64 12.75 2.34 5.48
CA ARG A 64 11.40 2.45 4.92
C ARG A 64 11.46 2.44 3.39
N TYR A 65 10.48 1.80 2.76
CA TYR A 65 10.20 1.99 1.35
C TYR A 65 9.36 3.26 1.16
N TYR A 66 9.81 4.14 0.28
CA TYR A 66 9.00 5.26 -0.18
C TYR A 66 8.19 4.84 -1.39
N LEU A 67 6.90 4.64 -1.18
CA LEU A 67 5.94 4.20 -2.19
C LEU A 67 5.20 5.43 -2.73
N VAL A 68 5.00 5.48 -4.06
CA VAL A 68 4.25 6.56 -4.72
C VAL A 68 3.32 5.98 -5.76
N ALA A 69 2.07 6.45 -5.76
CA ALA A 69 1.12 6.21 -6.84
C ALA A 69 0.64 7.56 -7.38
N GLU A 70 0.67 7.72 -8.71
CA GLU A 70 0.23 8.94 -9.40
C GLU A 70 -0.71 8.59 -10.54
N GLY A 71 -1.81 9.34 -10.64
CA GLY A 71 -2.79 9.15 -11.69
C GLY A 71 -3.28 10.45 -12.29
N ALA A 72 -3.48 10.45 -13.61
CA ALA A 72 -4.02 11.58 -14.36
C ALA A 72 -4.92 11.08 -15.49
N PRO A 73 -5.96 11.86 -15.86
CA PRO A 73 -6.81 11.54 -17.00
C PRO A 73 -6.04 11.68 -18.31
N SER A 74 -6.53 11.02 -19.35
CA SER A 74 -6.04 11.18 -20.72
C SER A 74 -6.13 12.64 -21.16
N SER A 75 -5.34 13.00 -22.18
CA SER A 75 -5.33 14.39 -22.72
C SER A 75 -6.72 14.85 -23.14
N THR A 76 -7.55 13.96 -23.65
CA THR A 76 -8.93 14.24 -24.07
C THR A 76 -9.82 14.52 -22.85
N LEU A 77 -9.80 13.67 -21.85
CA LEU A 77 -10.61 13.85 -20.64
C LEU A 77 -10.15 15.04 -19.80
N ARG A 78 -8.87 15.36 -19.80
CA ARG A 78 -8.31 16.52 -19.07
C ARG A 78 -8.90 17.85 -19.55
N LYS A 79 -9.30 17.95 -20.83
CA LYS A 79 -9.98 19.14 -21.36
C LYS A 79 -11.39 19.31 -20.81
N LEU A 80 -12.04 18.21 -20.43
CA LEU A 80 -13.40 18.21 -19.88
C LEU A 80 -13.37 18.25 -18.34
N TYR A 81 -12.43 17.54 -17.75
CA TYR A 81 -12.30 17.42 -16.31
C TYR A 81 -10.82 17.27 -15.90
N ALA A 82 -10.27 18.34 -15.34
CA ALA A 82 -8.89 18.32 -14.84
C ALA A 82 -8.84 17.56 -13.52
N LEU A 83 -8.11 16.46 -13.52
CA LEU A 83 -7.96 15.57 -12.37
C LEU A 83 -6.50 15.18 -12.21
N TYR A 84 -5.99 15.28 -10.98
CA TYR A 84 -4.69 14.76 -10.62
C TYR A 84 -4.76 14.12 -9.23
N TYR A 85 -4.22 12.93 -9.10
CA TYR A 85 -4.09 12.22 -7.83
C TYR A 85 -2.65 11.78 -7.61
N LYS A 86 -2.17 12.00 -6.39
CA LYS A 86 -0.90 11.45 -5.91
C LYS A 86 -1.11 10.88 -4.52
N ALA A 87 -0.80 9.60 -4.33
CA ALA A 87 -0.73 8.96 -3.03
C ALA A 87 0.73 8.57 -2.72
N GLU A 88 1.13 8.74 -1.48
CA GLU A 88 2.46 8.40 -1.00
C GLU A 88 2.34 7.63 0.31
N SER A 89 3.25 6.67 0.53
CA SER A 89 3.31 5.89 1.77
C SER A 89 4.76 5.59 2.14
N MET A 90 5.09 5.76 3.41
CA MET A 90 6.36 5.37 4.01
C MET A 90 6.16 4.05 4.73
N LEU A 91 6.57 2.95 4.11
CA LEU A 91 6.37 1.59 4.57
C LEU A 91 7.62 1.06 5.29
N ASP A 92 7.53 0.72 6.57
CA ASP A 92 8.64 0.12 7.33
C ASP A 92 9.06 -1.22 6.72
N THR A 93 10.36 -1.42 6.49
CA THR A 93 10.88 -2.58 5.74
C THR A 93 10.78 -3.90 6.50
N ARG A 94 10.66 -3.88 7.82
CA ARG A 94 10.62 -5.07 8.70
C ARG A 94 9.20 -5.50 8.99
N THR A 95 8.36 -4.54 9.37
CA THR A 95 6.99 -4.80 9.79
C THR A 95 5.99 -4.74 8.65
N LEU A 96 6.35 -4.11 7.53
CA LEU A 96 5.47 -3.73 6.43
C LEU A 96 4.23 -2.93 6.92
N ARG A 97 4.45 -2.03 7.88
CA ARG A 97 3.44 -1.11 8.38
C ARG A 97 3.74 0.29 7.88
N PRO A 98 2.74 1.05 7.44
CA PRO A 98 2.93 2.45 7.09
C PRO A 98 3.26 3.26 8.34
N THR A 99 4.10 4.28 8.19
CA THR A 99 4.38 5.26 9.24
C THR A 99 3.72 6.59 8.96
N VAL A 100 3.72 6.99 7.70
CA VAL A 100 3.02 8.18 7.19
C VAL A 100 2.46 7.84 5.82
N SER A 101 1.24 8.23 5.54
CA SER A 101 0.70 8.27 4.19
C SER A 101 0.12 9.64 3.87
N THR A 102 0.25 10.05 2.60
CA THR A 102 -0.33 11.29 2.10
C THR A 102 -1.15 11.01 0.84
N MET A 103 -2.17 11.81 0.62
CA MET A 103 -2.93 11.85 -0.62
C MET A 103 -3.16 13.30 -1.02
N TYR A 104 -2.68 13.65 -2.19
CA TYR A 104 -2.98 14.92 -2.83
C TYR A 104 -3.95 14.69 -3.97
N SER A 105 -5.00 15.50 -4.05
CA SER A 105 -5.89 15.56 -5.20
C SER A 105 -6.09 17.01 -5.67
N ASP A 106 -6.19 17.18 -6.98
CA ASP A 106 -6.65 18.40 -7.61
C ASP A 106 -7.78 18.04 -8.58
N GLU A 107 -8.98 18.46 -8.26
CA GLU A 107 -10.20 18.18 -9.01
C GLU A 107 -10.79 19.51 -9.50
N ASN A 108 -10.48 19.90 -10.75
CA ASN A 108 -10.89 21.18 -11.31
C ASN A 108 -10.53 22.39 -10.41
N GLY A 109 -9.30 22.40 -9.87
CA GLY A 109 -8.80 23.45 -8.98
C GLY A 109 -9.20 23.27 -7.51
N ARG A 110 -10.01 22.26 -7.17
CA ARG A 110 -10.30 21.91 -5.77
C ARG A 110 -9.19 21.03 -5.23
N LYS A 111 -8.24 21.65 -4.58
CA LYS A 111 -7.07 20.97 -4.00
C LYS A 111 -7.37 20.43 -2.61
N ARG A 112 -6.96 19.19 -2.36
CA ARG A 112 -7.01 18.55 -1.05
C ARG A 112 -5.68 17.86 -0.78
N HIS A 113 -5.15 18.04 0.41
CA HIS A 113 -3.99 17.32 0.89
C HIS A 113 -4.36 16.62 2.19
N LYS A 114 -4.36 15.30 2.18
CA LYS A 114 -4.69 14.43 3.31
C LYS A 114 -3.41 13.80 3.83
N ILE A 115 -3.22 13.77 5.14
CA ILE A 115 -2.05 13.20 5.81
C ILE A 115 -2.55 12.27 6.91
N SER A 116 -2.05 11.03 6.92
CA SER A 116 -2.28 10.07 8.00
C SER A 116 -0.95 9.69 8.62
N THR A 117 -0.79 9.91 9.93
CA THR A 117 0.41 9.55 10.70
C THR A 117 0.07 8.37 11.62
N PHE A 118 0.71 7.22 11.37
CA PHE A 118 0.49 5.98 12.10
C PHE A 118 1.43 5.95 13.32
N ARG A 119 0.86 5.91 14.53
CA ARG A 119 1.61 5.98 15.80
C ARG A 119 2.09 4.62 16.32
N GLY A 120 1.80 3.53 15.61
CA GLY A 120 2.25 2.17 15.97
C GLY A 120 1.48 1.50 17.13
N ASN A 121 0.69 2.24 17.88
CA ASN A 121 -0.12 1.78 19.02
C ASN A 121 -1.62 1.66 18.69
N GLY A 122 -1.97 1.56 17.42
CA GLY A 122 -3.37 1.56 16.98
C GLY A 122 -4.01 2.95 16.91
N ARG A 123 -3.21 4.01 16.94
CA ARG A 123 -3.67 5.38 16.78
C ARG A 123 -3.16 5.94 15.45
N VAL A 124 -4.06 6.54 14.66
CA VAL A 124 -3.73 7.28 13.44
C VAL A 124 -4.22 8.71 13.58
N ASP A 125 -3.30 9.67 13.51
CA ASP A 125 -3.63 11.09 13.45
C ASP A 125 -3.85 11.44 11.97
N TYR A 126 -5.03 11.99 11.67
CA TYR A 126 -5.46 12.40 10.35
C TYR A 126 -5.57 13.91 10.26
N GLU A 127 -5.03 14.48 9.18
CA GLU A 127 -5.14 15.89 8.85
C GLU A 127 -5.57 16.04 7.39
N VAL A 128 -6.53 16.91 7.14
CA VAL A 128 -6.91 17.33 5.79
C VAL A 128 -6.76 18.83 5.65
N ARG A 129 -6.06 19.23 4.59
CA ARG A 129 -5.82 20.61 4.20
C ARG A 129 -6.58 20.89 2.91
N THR A 130 -7.46 21.89 3.00
CA THR A 130 -8.19 22.50 1.86
C THR A 130 -7.99 24.01 1.96
N ALA A 131 -9.03 24.84 1.81
CA ALA A 131 -9.00 26.25 2.23
C ALA A 131 -8.86 26.39 3.76
N SER A 132 -9.18 25.35 4.51
CA SER A 132 -9.01 25.23 5.96
C SER A 132 -8.27 23.91 6.30
N VAL A 133 -7.81 23.81 7.56
CA VAL A 133 -7.18 22.60 8.10
C VAL A 133 -8.13 21.95 9.10
N SER A 134 -8.41 20.66 8.92
CA SER A 134 -9.15 19.85 9.88
C SER A 134 -8.28 18.70 10.35
N LYS A 135 -8.37 18.35 11.64
CA LYS A 135 -7.60 17.27 12.28
C LYS A 135 -8.53 16.37 13.06
N SER A 136 -8.23 15.08 13.03
CA SER A 136 -8.91 14.08 13.85
C SER A 136 -7.96 12.95 14.20
N THR A 137 -8.36 12.08 15.11
CA THR A 137 -7.64 10.87 15.47
C THR A 137 -8.58 9.69 15.37
N VAL A 138 -8.08 8.59 14.79
CA VAL A 138 -8.82 7.33 14.64
C VAL A 138 -8.09 6.24 15.39
N THR A 139 -8.83 5.45 16.16
CA THR A 139 -8.32 4.21 16.77
C THR A 139 -8.58 3.06 15.81
N VAL A 140 -7.53 2.29 15.52
CA VAL A 140 -7.52 1.23 14.52
C VAL A 140 -6.71 0.03 15.03
N ASP A 141 -6.79 -1.09 14.32
CA ASP A 141 -5.86 -2.19 14.55
C ASP A 141 -4.41 -1.71 14.32
N PRO A 142 -3.45 -2.05 15.19
CA PRO A 142 -2.04 -1.66 15.03
C PRO A 142 -1.38 -2.16 13.74
N THR A 143 -1.98 -3.12 13.04
CA THR A 143 -1.51 -3.65 11.76
C THR A 143 -2.13 -2.96 10.55
N ALA A 144 -2.95 -1.91 10.77
CA ALA A 144 -3.67 -1.22 9.71
C ALA A 144 -2.72 -0.67 8.63
N GLN A 145 -3.18 -0.78 7.39
CA GLN A 145 -2.52 -0.31 6.19
C GLN A 145 -3.21 0.97 5.68
N ASP A 146 -2.51 1.75 4.87
CA ASP A 146 -3.15 2.74 4.00
C ASP A 146 -3.53 2.12 2.64
N ALA A 147 -4.26 2.88 1.82
CA ALA A 147 -4.77 2.41 0.54
C ALA A 147 -3.66 2.02 -0.48
N LEU A 148 -2.44 2.59 -0.36
CA LEU A 148 -1.32 2.25 -1.22
C LEU A 148 -0.50 1.10 -0.64
N SER A 149 -0.15 1.17 0.65
CA SER A 149 0.66 0.15 1.31
C SER A 149 0.01 -1.23 1.28
N VAL A 150 -1.33 -1.30 1.36
CA VAL A 150 -2.05 -2.59 1.33
C VAL A 150 -1.77 -3.41 0.07
N ILE A 151 -1.60 -2.75 -1.09
CA ILE A 151 -1.27 -3.45 -2.35
C ILE A 151 0.11 -4.11 -2.24
N TYR A 152 1.10 -3.40 -1.70
CA TYR A 152 2.45 -3.94 -1.50
C TYR A 152 2.50 -5.03 -0.42
N VAL A 153 1.69 -4.91 0.63
CA VAL A 153 1.55 -5.96 1.65
C VAL A 153 0.94 -7.22 1.05
N LEU A 154 -0.11 -7.11 0.23
CA LEU A 154 -0.71 -8.26 -0.46
C LEU A 154 0.29 -8.96 -1.38
N ARG A 155 1.21 -8.25 -2.02
CA ARG A 155 2.31 -8.84 -2.80
C ARG A 155 3.23 -9.71 -1.96
N ALA A 156 3.46 -9.34 -0.70
CA ALA A 156 4.36 -10.02 0.23
C ALA A 156 3.71 -11.19 0.99
N LEU A 157 2.39 -11.38 0.85
CA LEU A 157 1.68 -12.45 1.53
C LEU A 157 1.61 -13.73 0.67
N PRO A 158 1.63 -14.91 1.28
CA PRO A 158 1.31 -16.15 0.56
C PRO A 158 -0.18 -16.11 0.15
N LEU A 159 -0.43 -16.21 -1.15
CA LEU A 159 -1.78 -16.21 -1.74
C LEU A 159 -1.98 -17.55 -2.44
N ALA A 160 -2.63 -18.50 -1.79
CA ALA A 160 -2.88 -19.83 -2.33
C ALA A 160 -4.37 -20.06 -2.55
N PRO A 161 -4.81 -20.65 -3.68
CA PRO A 161 -6.18 -21.09 -3.87
C PRO A 161 -6.60 -22.05 -2.74
N GLY A 162 -7.84 -21.86 -2.26
CA GLY A 162 -8.39 -22.66 -1.16
C GLY A 162 -7.99 -22.20 0.23
N GLN A 163 -7.10 -21.19 0.37
CA GLN A 163 -6.83 -20.63 1.69
C GLN A 163 -8.08 -19.95 2.27
N ARG A 164 -8.21 -19.98 3.59
CA ARG A 164 -9.31 -19.27 4.28
C ARG A 164 -9.22 -17.78 4.05
N PRO A 165 -10.34 -17.09 3.84
CA PRO A 165 -10.37 -15.64 3.78
C PRO A 165 -9.75 -15.03 5.04
N PHE A 166 -9.03 -13.93 4.87
CA PHE A 166 -8.42 -13.18 5.98
C PHE A 166 -8.79 -11.70 5.87
N VAL A 167 -8.55 -10.96 6.94
CA VAL A 167 -8.88 -9.53 7.03
C VAL A 167 -7.59 -8.73 7.12
N VAL A 168 -7.53 -7.64 6.35
CA VAL A 168 -6.52 -6.60 6.47
C VAL A 168 -7.24 -5.33 6.90
N PRO A 169 -6.91 -4.76 8.07
CA PRO A 169 -7.44 -3.47 8.47
C PRO A 169 -6.82 -2.37 7.61
N VAL A 170 -7.64 -1.41 7.18
CA VAL A 170 -7.21 -0.30 6.30
C VAL A 170 -7.71 1.03 6.87
N VAL A 171 -6.88 2.06 6.74
CA VAL A 171 -7.26 3.45 7.07
C VAL A 171 -7.21 4.27 5.79
N ASP A 172 -8.31 4.94 5.50
CA ASP A 172 -8.37 5.94 4.44
C ASP A 172 -9.19 7.15 4.88
N SER A 173 -8.70 8.33 4.57
CA SER A 173 -9.41 9.61 4.79
C SER A 173 -9.96 9.77 6.22
N GLY A 174 -9.20 9.33 7.23
CA GLY A 174 -9.59 9.40 8.64
C GLY A 174 -10.68 8.42 9.06
N LYS A 175 -10.95 7.39 8.25
CA LYS A 175 -11.91 6.32 8.55
C LYS A 175 -11.23 4.97 8.59
N SER A 176 -11.76 4.06 9.41
CA SER A 176 -11.28 2.68 9.54
C SER A 176 -12.13 1.73 8.72
N TYR A 177 -11.48 0.84 7.98
CA TYR A 177 -12.12 -0.16 7.14
C TYR A 177 -11.60 -1.56 7.46
N SER A 178 -12.47 -2.54 7.31
CA SER A 178 -12.15 -3.96 7.32
C SER A 178 -12.14 -4.44 5.87
N MET A 179 -10.98 -4.81 5.33
CA MET A 179 -10.86 -5.39 4.00
C MET A 179 -10.72 -6.91 4.11
N ARG A 180 -11.79 -7.63 3.77
CA ARG A 180 -11.79 -9.09 3.69
C ARG A 180 -11.22 -9.53 2.35
N VAL A 181 -10.13 -10.28 2.39
CA VAL A 181 -9.43 -10.82 1.21
C VAL A 181 -9.81 -12.27 1.03
N THR A 182 -10.32 -12.62 -0.15
CA THR A 182 -10.64 -13.99 -0.55
C THR A 182 -9.85 -14.34 -1.81
N VAL A 183 -9.11 -15.45 -1.79
CA VAL A 183 -8.48 -16.02 -2.98
C VAL A 183 -9.53 -16.77 -3.77
N ALA A 184 -10.03 -16.16 -4.85
CA ALA A 184 -11.15 -16.68 -5.64
C ALA A 184 -10.74 -17.77 -6.65
N GLY A 185 -9.45 -17.83 -7.00
CA GLY A 185 -8.95 -18.85 -7.95
C GLY A 185 -7.75 -18.35 -8.77
N ARG A 186 -7.51 -19.03 -9.87
CA ARG A 186 -6.48 -18.69 -10.86
C ARG A 186 -7.10 -18.52 -12.22
N GLU A 187 -6.63 -17.55 -12.97
CA GLU A 187 -7.00 -17.35 -14.38
C GLU A 187 -5.87 -16.62 -15.12
N SER A 188 -5.91 -16.64 -16.46
CA SER A 188 -4.97 -15.86 -17.27
C SER A 188 -5.50 -14.44 -17.48
N VAL A 189 -4.63 -13.44 -17.33
CA VAL A 189 -4.97 -12.03 -17.50
C VAL A 189 -4.13 -11.42 -18.62
N LYS A 190 -4.81 -10.82 -19.59
CA LYS A 190 -4.16 -10.05 -20.67
C LYS A 190 -3.77 -8.67 -20.14
N THR A 191 -2.51 -8.30 -20.36
CA THR A 191 -1.90 -7.03 -19.94
C THR A 191 -1.06 -6.44 -21.07
N GLY A 192 -0.50 -5.24 -20.90
CA GLY A 192 0.45 -4.65 -21.85
C GLY A 192 1.80 -5.36 -21.90
N ILE A 193 2.12 -6.21 -20.92
CA ILE A 193 3.36 -7.01 -20.86
C ILE A 193 3.13 -8.48 -21.25
N GLY A 194 1.95 -8.81 -21.79
CA GLY A 194 1.58 -10.16 -22.24
C GLY A 194 0.40 -10.74 -21.46
N THR A 195 0.03 -11.97 -21.78
CA THR A 195 -0.97 -12.75 -21.05
C THR A 195 -0.26 -13.57 -19.97
N LEU A 196 -0.61 -13.34 -18.72
CA LEU A 196 0.09 -13.91 -17.58
C LEU A 196 -0.87 -14.71 -16.68
N PRO A 197 -0.40 -15.83 -16.10
CA PRO A 197 -1.13 -16.51 -15.03
C PRO A 197 -1.29 -15.58 -13.83
N ALA A 198 -2.46 -15.58 -13.23
CA ALA A 198 -2.79 -14.70 -12.10
C ALA A 198 -3.61 -15.41 -11.04
N VAL A 199 -3.35 -15.04 -9.79
CA VAL A 199 -4.23 -15.32 -8.65
C VAL A 199 -5.27 -14.21 -8.58
N LYS A 200 -6.55 -14.58 -8.60
CA LYS A 200 -7.68 -13.66 -8.48
C LYS A 200 -8.07 -13.49 -7.02
N LEU A 201 -8.11 -12.25 -6.57
CA LEU A 201 -8.52 -11.86 -5.23
C LEU A 201 -9.82 -11.07 -5.29
N THR A 202 -10.75 -11.40 -4.42
CA THR A 202 -11.91 -10.54 -4.12
C THR A 202 -11.63 -9.81 -2.81
N LEU A 203 -11.73 -8.49 -2.83
CA LEU A 203 -11.50 -7.58 -1.71
C LEU A 203 -12.83 -6.94 -1.33
N ALA A 204 -13.43 -7.36 -0.22
CA ALA A 204 -14.66 -6.78 0.30
C ALA A 204 -14.31 -5.77 1.40
N VAL A 205 -14.57 -4.49 1.16
CA VAL A 205 -14.20 -3.36 2.00
C VAL A 205 -15.43 -2.80 2.69
N THR A 206 -15.44 -2.85 4.02
CA THR A 206 -16.55 -2.37 4.84
C THR A 206 -16.06 -1.32 5.82
N ASN A 207 -16.78 -0.20 5.92
CA ASN A 207 -16.48 0.81 6.94
C ASN A 207 -16.80 0.24 8.33
N VAL A 208 -15.82 0.24 9.24
CA VAL A 208 -15.98 -0.35 10.59
C VAL A 208 -16.99 0.42 11.42
N ASN A 209 -17.06 1.74 11.25
CA ASN A 209 -17.90 2.64 12.04
C ASN A 209 -19.25 2.95 11.37
N ASP A 210 -19.42 2.56 10.11
CA ASP A 210 -20.64 2.80 9.34
C ASP A 210 -20.96 1.60 8.45
N ARG A 211 -21.45 0.54 9.06
CA ARG A 211 -21.80 -0.70 8.34
C ARG A 211 -23.04 -0.53 7.45
N ALA A 212 -23.84 0.50 7.70
CA ALA A 212 -25.02 0.80 6.87
C ALA A 212 -24.62 1.37 5.50
N ALA A 213 -23.40 1.91 5.36
CA ALA A 213 -22.85 2.35 4.07
C ALA A 213 -22.62 1.19 3.06
N GLY A 214 -22.81 -0.07 3.50
CA GLY A 214 -22.63 -1.24 2.65
C GLY A 214 -21.17 -1.71 2.56
N THR A 215 -20.92 -2.57 1.59
CA THR A 215 -19.61 -3.17 1.32
C THR A 215 -19.22 -2.90 -0.12
N ASP A 216 -18.12 -2.22 -0.32
CA ASP A 216 -17.51 -2.06 -1.64
C ASP A 216 -16.70 -3.32 -1.99
N THR A 217 -16.81 -3.76 -3.23
CA THR A 217 -16.08 -4.93 -3.71
C THR A 217 -15.14 -4.54 -4.84
N LEU A 218 -13.86 -4.91 -4.67
CA LEU A 218 -12.84 -4.79 -5.70
C LEU A 218 -12.34 -6.18 -6.09
N THR A 219 -11.90 -6.32 -7.31
CA THR A 219 -11.18 -7.52 -7.76
C THR A 219 -9.76 -7.13 -8.12
N LEU A 220 -8.81 -7.88 -7.58
CA LEU A 220 -7.37 -7.70 -7.84
C LEU A 220 -6.80 -9.00 -8.42
N TRP A 221 -6.12 -8.92 -9.54
CA TRP A 221 -5.35 -10.01 -10.13
C TRP A 221 -3.87 -9.79 -9.88
N MET A 222 -3.26 -10.71 -9.18
CA MET A 222 -1.85 -10.71 -8.84
C MET A 222 -1.13 -11.75 -9.68
N SER A 223 0.00 -11.45 -10.32
CA SER A 223 0.74 -12.46 -11.09
C SER A 223 1.09 -13.67 -10.21
N ASP A 224 0.91 -14.87 -10.76
CA ASP A 224 1.21 -16.15 -10.07
C ASP A 224 2.67 -16.54 -10.28
N ASP A 225 3.57 -15.58 -10.04
CA ASP A 225 5.02 -15.73 -10.09
C ASP A 225 5.69 -15.07 -8.86
N ALA A 226 7.00 -15.16 -8.76
CA ALA A 226 7.76 -14.61 -7.65
C ALA A 226 7.67 -13.07 -7.52
N ARG A 227 7.34 -12.35 -8.61
CA ARG A 227 7.23 -10.88 -8.62
C ARG A 227 5.93 -10.39 -8.00
N ARG A 228 4.86 -11.22 -7.99
CA ARG A 228 3.55 -10.87 -7.44
C ARG A 228 3.07 -9.50 -7.93
N LEU A 229 3.15 -9.27 -9.25
CA LEU A 229 2.74 -8.00 -9.87
C LEU A 229 1.22 -7.84 -9.80
N PRO A 230 0.69 -6.67 -9.38
CA PRO A 230 -0.72 -6.35 -9.55
C PRO A 230 -1.02 -6.15 -11.04
N LEU A 231 -1.56 -7.18 -11.70
CA LEU A 231 -1.79 -7.18 -13.15
C LEU A 231 -3.01 -6.36 -13.55
N LYS A 232 -4.05 -6.43 -12.72
CA LYS A 232 -5.32 -5.80 -12.99
C LYS A 232 -6.05 -5.50 -11.68
N VAL A 233 -6.67 -4.34 -11.59
CA VAL A 233 -7.62 -3.98 -10.52
C VAL A 233 -8.93 -3.58 -11.17
N GLN A 234 -10.03 -4.01 -10.61
CA GLN A 234 -11.36 -3.61 -11.05
C GLN A 234 -12.24 -3.26 -9.86
N ALA A 235 -12.89 -2.12 -9.92
CA ALA A 235 -13.86 -1.66 -8.92
C ALA A 235 -15.17 -1.30 -9.60
N GLY A 236 -16.29 -1.76 -9.06
CA GLY A 236 -17.61 -1.29 -9.42
C GLY A 236 -17.84 0.13 -8.88
N LEU A 237 -18.51 0.97 -9.64
CA LEU A 237 -18.96 2.29 -9.21
C LEU A 237 -20.48 2.34 -9.33
N ALA A 238 -21.12 3.35 -8.73
CA ALA A 238 -22.56 3.57 -8.89
C ALA A 238 -22.96 3.69 -10.37
N VAL A 239 -22.06 4.21 -11.21
CA VAL A 239 -22.21 4.26 -12.67
C VAL A 239 -20.97 3.63 -13.32
N GLY A 240 -21.12 2.39 -13.82
CA GLY A 240 -20.07 1.67 -14.52
C GLY A 240 -19.01 1.04 -13.62
N SER A 241 -17.81 0.88 -14.13
CA SER A 241 -16.65 0.32 -13.41
C SER A 241 -15.37 1.02 -13.82
N VAL A 242 -14.41 1.11 -12.90
CA VAL A 242 -13.03 1.52 -13.17
C VAL A 242 -12.15 0.28 -13.20
N GLN A 243 -11.28 0.23 -14.19
CA GLN A 243 -10.29 -0.84 -14.34
C GLN A 243 -8.91 -0.24 -14.55
N LEU A 244 -7.93 -0.75 -13.83
CA LEU A 244 -6.52 -0.55 -14.06
C LEU A 244 -5.95 -1.83 -14.64
N THR A 245 -5.21 -1.73 -15.76
CA THR A 245 -4.53 -2.88 -16.39
C THR A 245 -3.06 -2.55 -16.54
N LEU A 246 -2.19 -3.43 -16.07
CA LEU A 246 -0.75 -3.24 -16.14
C LEU A 246 -0.30 -3.12 -17.60
N ALA A 247 0.29 -1.98 -17.95
CA ALA A 247 0.79 -1.67 -19.29
C ALA A 247 2.29 -1.91 -19.42
N ARG A 248 3.06 -1.58 -18.37
CA ARG A 248 4.53 -1.67 -18.40
C ARG A 248 5.11 -1.86 -17.01
N VAL A 249 6.26 -2.53 -16.93
CA VAL A 249 7.11 -2.69 -15.74
C VAL A 249 8.51 -2.20 -16.08
N THR A 250 9.11 -1.38 -15.22
CA THR A 250 10.53 -0.95 -15.32
C THR A 250 11.16 -0.93 -13.93
N GLY A 251 12.50 -0.98 -13.85
CA GLY A 251 13.27 -0.96 -12.60
C GLY A 251 13.91 -2.29 -12.22
#